data_51411848065618f5c381f8c6d4e3108c
#
_entry.id   51411848065618f5c381f8c6d4e3108c
#
_cell.length_a   1.000
_cell.length_b   1.000
_cell.length_c   1.000
_cell.angle_alpha   90.00
_cell.angle_beta   90.00
_cell.angle_gamma   90.00
#
_symmetry.space_group_name_H-M   'P 1'
#
loop_
_entity.id
_entity.type
_entity.pdbx_description
1 polymer ?
#
loop_
_entity_poly.entity_id
_entity_poly.type
_entity_poly.pdbx_seq_one_letter_code
_entity_poly.pdbx_strand_id
1 'polypeptide(L)'
;MKITFTPDEIAFIEARGSSVPEVEAQFTYFEKGFPFADLQRAATIGDGIKQMTAEEIAHYINVYEQKSKELEILKFVPASGAASRMFKELQTIVNEKGPIESEIVQKFRENIKNFAFYSNLRRSYEKSGNSWESDINSDKIINIIAHLLEETGLNYSNLPKALLQFHTYSNETRTALEEHFVEAARYARGKNDECKLHFTVSPQHLSGFQALAESKKAEYEERYNVRYQLSYSTQDPATDTLAATEENLPFHDNKGNLLFRPGGHGALIQNLNHLSADIVFVKNIDNVITENQISDTVTYKKALAGYLLWLQEKSFAYQEKCKKTQLTDDECLEIQHFAEEKLQIVFSSPNATQNEILAQLHRPIRICGMVKNEGEPGGGPFWVKSCDGSISCQII
;
A
#
# COMPACT_ATOMS: atom_id res chain seq x y z
N MET A 1 -22.76 2.45 -26.59
CA MET A 1 -22.24 2.78 -27.94
C MET A 1 -21.18 1.76 -28.32
N LYS A 2 -21.14 1.24 -29.56
CA LYS A 2 -20.08 0.29 -29.94
C LYS A 2 -18.83 1.09 -30.34
N ILE A 3 -17.78 0.98 -29.56
CA ILE A 3 -16.48 1.60 -29.83
C ILE A 3 -15.79 0.76 -30.91
N THR A 4 -15.18 1.43 -31.89
CA THR A 4 -14.43 0.74 -32.95
C THR A 4 -13.00 1.25 -32.91
N PHE A 5 -12.06 0.33 -32.70
CA PHE A 5 -10.63 0.62 -32.69
C PHE A 5 -10.02 0.33 -34.05
N THR A 6 -9.05 1.12 -34.45
CA THR A 6 -8.25 0.87 -35.65
C THR A 6 -7.30 -0.33 -35.43
N PRO A 7 -6.75 -0.94 -36.50
CA PRO A 7 -5.78 -2.04 -36.34
C PRO A 7 -4.56 -1.65 -35.49
N ASP A 8 -4.07 -0.41 -35.60
CA ASP A 8 -2.92 0.08 -34.83
C ASP A 8 -3.28 0.24 -33.35
N GLU A 9 -4.49 0.71 -33.03
CA GLU A 9 -4.99 0.81 -31.64
C GLU A 9 -5.20 -0.56 -31.01
N ILE A 10 -5.71 -1.53 -31.80
CA ILE A 10 -5.84 -2.91 -31.33
C ILE A 10 -4.45 -3.47 -30.98
N ALA A 11 -3.49 -3.34 -31.89
CA ALA A 11 -2.11 -3.77 -31.64
C ALA A 11 -1.49 -3.08 -30.41
N PHE A 12 -1.80 -1.80 -30.20
CA PHE A 12 -1.33 -1.05 -29.03
C PHE A 12 -1.96 -1.55 -27.72
N ILE A 13 -3.27 -1.88 -27.70
CA ILE A 13 -3.97 -2.49 -26.56
C ILE A 13 -3.35 -3.85 -26.23
N GLU A 14 -3.19 -4.71 -27.24
CA GLU A 14 -2.64 -6.05 -27.08
C GLU A 14 -1.18 -6.04 -26.62
N ALA A 15 -0.36 -5.11 -27.11
CA ALA A 15 1.03 -4.93 -26.69
C ALA A 15 1.17 -4.55 -25.21
N ARG A 16 0.10 -4.00 -24.59
CA ARG A 16 0.02 -3.71 -23.17
C ARG A 16 -0.41 -4.91 -22.32
N GLY A 17 -0.73 -6.04 -22.94
CA GLY A 17 -1.23 -7.24 -22.24
C GLY A 17 -2.73 -7.20 -21.95
N SER A 18 -3.48 -6.20 -22.46
CA SER A 18 -4.93 -6.10 -22.35
C SER A 18 -5.60 -6.59 -23.64
N SER A 19 -6.92 -6.59 -23.68
CA SER A 19 -7.71 -7.00 -24.85
C SER A 19 -8.79 -5.97 -25.17
N VAL A 20 -9.24 -5.95 -26.44
CA VAL A 20 -10.34 -5.08 -26.86
C VAL A 20 -11.60 -5.28 -26.02
N PRO A 21 -12.06 -6.53 -25.73
CA PRO A 21 -13.21 -6.74 -24.86
C PRO A 21 -13.05 -6.15 -23.44
N GLU A 22 -11.86 -6.22 -22.85
CA GLU A 22 -11.59 -5.63 -21.53
C GLU A 22 -11.70 -4.09 -21.58
N VAL A 23 -11.14 -3.48 -22.61
CA VAL A 23 -11.23 -2.03 -22.81
C VAL A 23 -12.67 -1.59 -23.09
N GLU A 24 -13.43 -2.32 -23.92
CA GLU A 24 -14.88 -2.07 -24.14
C GLU A 24 -15.69 -2.17 -22.84
N ALA A 25 -15.32 -3.11 -21.96
CA ALA A 25 -15.96 -3.24 -20.65
C ALA A 25 -15.71 -1.99 -19.76
N GLN A 26 -14.51 -1.38 -19.82
CA GLN A 26 -14.23 -0.15 -19.09
C GLN A 26 -15.19 0.99 -19.52
N PHE A 27 -15.43 1.17 -20.82
CA PHE A 27 -16.39 2.17 -21.32
C PHE A 27 -17.83 1.87 -20.90
N THR A 28 -18.19 0.60 -20.82
CA THR A 28 -19.50 0.19 -20.29
C THR A 28 -19.66 0.62 -18.83
N TYR A 29 -18.61 0.49 -18.02
CA TYR A 29 -18.61 0.96 -16.64
C TYR A 29 -18.64 2.50 -16.55
N PHE A 30 -17.97 3.22 -17.45
CA PHE A 30 -18.06 4.68 -17.47
C PHE A 30 -19.47 5.17 -17.81
N GLU A 31 -20.15 4.48 -18.73
CA GLU A 31 -21.52 4.83 -19.13
C GLU A 31 -22.57 4.46 -18.07
N LYS A 32 -22.46 3.26 -17.48
CA LYS A 32 -23.49 2.70 -16.58
C LYS A 32 -23.17 2.87 -15.10
N GLY A 33 -21.95 3.24 -14.76
CA GLY A 33 -21.41 3.17 -13.41
C GLY A 33 -20.94 1.75 -13.06
N PHE A 34 -20.11 1.67 -12.01
CA PHE A 34 -19.75 0.39 -11.41
C PHE A 34 -20.88 -0.12 -10.52
N PRO A 35 -21.13 -1.43 -10.46
CA PRO A 35 -22.06 -1.99 -9.51
C PRO A 35 -21.60 -1.66 -8.09
N PHE A 36 -22.53 -1.18 -7.26
CA PHE A 36 -22.24 -0.95 -5.85
C PHE A 36 -22.03 -2.28 -5.13
N ALA A 37 -21.15 -2.28 -4.11
CA ALA A 37 -21.05 -3.37 -3.18
C ALA A 37 -22.37 -3.54 -2.42
N ASP A 38 -22.83 -4.79 -2.23
CA ASP A 38 -24.05 -5.10 -1.48
C ASP A 38 -23.72 -5.03 0.04
N LEU A 39 -23.74 -3.79 0.57
CA LEU A 39 -23.45 -3.50 1.96
C LEU A 39 -24.62 -3.90 2.83
N GLN A 40 -24.39 -4.81 3.77
CA GLN A 40 -25.42 -5.25 4.71
C GLN A 40 -25.47 -4.38 5.97
N ARG A 41 -24.29 -4.12 6.57
CA ARG A 41 -24.12 -3.25 7.73
C ARG A 41 -22.64 -2.89 7.94
N ALA A 42 -22.39 -1.84 8.71
CA ALA A 42 -21.03 -1.53 9.18
C ALA A 42 -20.54 -2.61 10.15
N ALA A 43 -19.27 -2.98 10.06
CA ALA A 43 -18.65 -3.80 11.08
C ALA A 43 -18.25 -2.94 12.29
N THR A 44 -18.47 -3.47 13.49
CA THR A 44 -18.17 -2.80 14.76
C THR A 44 -17.41 -3.73 15.70
N ILE A 45 -16.90 -3.21 16.82
CA ILE A 45 -16.27 -4.06 17.84
C ILE A 45 -17.28 -5.08 18.38
N GLY A 46 -16.92 -6.36 18.28
CA GLY A 46 -17.80 -7.48 18.63
C GLY A 46 -18.71 -7.97 17.50
N ASP A 47 -18.82 -7.22 16.40
CA ASP A 47 -19.53 -7.62 15.17
C ASP A 47 -18.65 -7.30 13.94
N GLY A 48 -17.73 -8.21 13.60
CA GLY A 48 -16.81 -8.06 12.47
C GLY A 48 -15.44 -7.48 12.85
N ILE A 49 -15.33 -6.74 13.95
CA ILE A 49 -14.05 -6.24 14.46
C ILE A 49 -13.75 -6.94 15.80
N LYS A 50 -12.62 -7.65 15.85
CA LYS A 50 -12.12 -8.24 17.07
C LYS A 50 -11.24 -7.24 17.84
N GLN A 51 -11.60 -6.91 19.07
CA GLN A 51 -10.71 -6.23 20.00
C GLN A 51 -9.94 -7.28 20.83
N MET A 52 -8.63 -7.28 20.72
CA MET A 52 -7.77 -8.21 21.47
C MET A 52 -7.52 -7.71 22.87
N THR A 53 -7.53 -8.62 23.85
CA THR A 53 -7.04 -8.33 25.21
C THR A 53 -5.50 -8.29 25.24
N ALA A 54 -4.93 -7.78 26.33
CA ALA A 54 -3.47 -7.78 26.52
C ALA A 54 -2.87 -9.19 26.51
N GLU A 55 -3.58 -10.16 27.09
CA GLU A 55 -3.18 -11.57 27.12
C GLU A 55 -3.22 -12.18 25.70
N GLU A 56 -4.24 -11.88 24.91
CA GLU A 56 -4.33 -12.32 23.52
C GLU A 56 -3.22 -11.72 22.66
N ILE A 57 -2.92 -10.43 22.83
CA ILE A 57 -1.81 -9.76 22.13
C ILE A 57 -0.50 -10.46 22.46
N ALA A 58 -0.20 -10.69 23.74
CA ALA A 58 1.01 -11.38 24.17
C ALA A 58 1.08 -12.82 23.63
N HIS A 59 -0.04 -13.55 23.66
CA HIS A 59 -0.14 -14.90 23.11
C HIS A 59 0.19 -14.92 21.60
N TYR A 60 -0.44 -14.06 20.80
CA TYR A 60 -0.21 -14.06 19.35
C TYR A 60 1.19 -13.55 18.99
N ILE A 61 1.77 -12.62 19.72
CA ILE A 61 3.17 -12.23 19.54
C ILE A 61 4.08 -13.46 19.74
N ASN A 62 3.86 -14.25 20.80
CA ASN A 62 4.65 -15.46 21.04
C ASN A 62 4.49 -16.49 19.92
N VAL A 63 3.25 -16.72 19.42
CA VAL A 63 2.99 -17.59 18.26
C VAL A 63 3.80 -17.11 17.04
N TYR A 64 3.78 -15.82 16.76
CA TYR A 64 4.53 -15.24 15.65
C TYR A 64 6.05 -15.42 15.83
N GLU A 65 6.60 -15.08 16.99
CA GLU A 65 8.04 -15.13 17.25
C GLU A 65 8.62 -16.55 17.22
N GLN A 66 7.80 -17.54 17.56
CA GLN A 66 8.20 -18.94 17.44
C GLN A 66 8.20 -19.39 15.97
N LYS A 67 7.12 -19.11 15.23
CA LYS A 67 6.92 -19.63 13.87
C LYS A 67 7.69 -18.83 12.79
N SER A 68 7.88 -17.55 12.97
CA SER A 68 8.54 -16.69 11.98
C SER A 68 9.93 -17.15 11.55
N LYS A 69 10.65 -17.85 12.45
CA LYS A 69 12.01 -18.37 12.20
C LYS A 69 12.07 -19.47 11.13
N GLU A 70 10.94 -20.07 10.80
CA GLU A 70 10.81 -21.15 9.81
C GLU A 70 10.10 -20.68 8.52
N LEU A 71 9.55 -19.45 8.53
CA LEU A 71 8.70 -18.93 7.47
C LEU A 71 9.43 -17.98 6.53
N GLU A 72 9.01 -18.01 5.26
CA GLU A 72 9.30 -17.00 4.26
C GLU A 72 8.36 -15.81 4.47
N ILE A 73 8.89 -14.72 5.02
CA ILE A 73 8.13 -13.51 5.33
C ILE A 73 8.50 -12.40 4.37
N LEU A 74 7.49 -11.80 3.74
CA LEU A 74 7.65 -10.73 2.78
C LEU A 74 6.95 -9.46 3.29
N LYS A 75 7.60 -8.32 3.13
CA LYS A 75 6.96 -7.01 3.28
C LYS A 75 6.74 -6.41 1.90
N PHE A 76 5.49 -6.31 1.49
CA PHE A 76 5.05 -5.71 0.22
C PHE A 76 4.73 -4.23 0.43
N VAL A 77 5.41 -3.37 -0.31
CA VAL A 77 5.33 -1.92 -0.14
C VAL A 77 4.95 -1.26 -1.46
N PRO A 78 3.67 -0.86 -1.64
CA PRO A 78 3.29 0.05 -2.71
C PRO A 78 4.07 1.36 -2.62
N ALA A 79 4.93 1.65 -3.60
CA ALA A 79 5.85 2.79 -3.58
C ALA A 79 5.86 3.62 -4.88
N SER A 80 4.94 3.35 -5.81
CA SER A 80 4.82 4.08 -7.08
C SER A 80 4.23 5.48 -6.95
N GLY A 81 3.67 5.83 -5.78
CA GLY A 81 3.03 7.12 -5.56
C GLY A 81 4.00 8.29 -5.65
N ALA A 82 3.72 9.23 -6.58
CA ALA A 82 4.47 10.47 -6.70
C ALA A 82 4.18 11.41 -5.52
N ALA A 83 5.18 12.21 -5.14
CA ALA A 83 5.03 13.22 -4.10
C ALA A 83 4.34 14.50 -4.57
N SER A 84 4.02 14.63 -5.86
CA SER A 84 3.45 15.84 -6.47
C SER A 84 2.21 16.39 -5.76
N ARG A 85 1.36 15.51 -5.20
CA ARG A 85 0.18 15.96 -4.43
C ARG A 85 0.54 16.62 -3.09
N MET A 86 1.65 16.20 -2.46
CA MET A 86 2.11 16.78 -1.17
C MET A 86 2.57 18.22 -1.34
N PHE A 87 3.08 18.57 -2.52
CA PHE A 87 3.65 19.87 -2.79
C PHE A 87 2.81 20.71 -3.77
N LYS A 88 1.59 20.27 -4.11
CA LYS A 88 0.75 20.91 -5.12
C LYS A 88 0.57 22.41 -4.89
N GLU A 89 0.29 22.82 -3.67
CA GLU A 89 0.06 24.22 -3.34
C GLU A 89 1.33 25.06 -3.45
N LEU A 90 2.46 24.55 -2.95
CA LEU A 90 3.77 25.20 -3.13
C LEU A 90 4.16 25.27 -4.61
N GLN A 91 3.87 24.23 -5.39
CA GLN A 91 4.13 24.22 -6.84
C GLN A 91 3.28 25.27 -7.57
N THR A 92 2.02 25.45 -7.18
CA THR A 92 1.17 26.51 -7.73
C THR A 92 1.77 27.89 -7.47
N ILE A 93 2.23 28.16 -6.25
CA ILE A 93 2.86 29.41 -5.86
C ILE A 93 4.12 29.69 -6.69
N VAL A 94 4.97 28.69 -6.90
CA VAL A 94 6.17 28.82 -7.74
C VAL A 94 5.81 29.14 -9.19
N ASN A 95 4.86 28.41 -9.76
CA ASN A 95 4.44 28.56 -11.17
C ASN A 95 3.80 29.91 -11.45
N GLU A 96 2.97 30.40 -10.55
CA GLU A 96 2.22 31.65 -10.69
C GLU A 96 3.02 32.86 -10.18
N LYS A 97 4.21 32.65 -9.61
CA LYS A 97 4.97 33.64 -8.83
C LYS A 97 4.06 34.34 -7.82
N GLY A 98 3.19 33.51 -7.21
CA GLY A 98 2.00 33.89 -6.48
C GLY A 98 2.25 34.62 -5.18
N PRO A 99 1.22 34.88 -4.38
CA PRO A 99 1.34 35.76 -3.22
C PRO A 99 2.29 35.19 -2.17
N ILE A 100 3.41 35.85 -2.01
CA ILE A 100 4.47 35.51 -1.03
C ILE A 100 3.94 35.60 0.41
N GLU A 101 2.92 36.40 0.62
CA GLU A 101 2.23 36.56 1.90
C GLU A 101 1.13 35.54 2.15
N SER A 102 0.99 34.52 1.28
CA SER A 102 0.00 33.46 1.49
C SER A 102 0.27 32.70 2.78
N GLU A 103 -0.79 32.20 3.40
CA GLU A 103 -0.72 31.39 4.63
C GLU A 103 0.23 30.19 4.47
N ILE A 104 0.28 29.61 3.28
CA ILE A 104 1.13 28.45 2.95
C ILE A 104 2.61 28.81 2.99
N VAL A 105 2.99 29.95 2.40
CA VAL A 105 4.39 30.42 2.42
C VAL A 105 4.79 30.82 3.83
N GLN A 106 3.89 31.43 4.60
CA GLN A 106 4.15 31.76 5.99
C GLN A 106 4.36 30.50 6.84
N LYS A 107 3.46 29.50 6.72
CA LYS A 107 3.61 28.21 7.39
C LYS A 107 4.88 27.48 6.97
N PHE A 108 5.26 27.54 5.69
CA PHE A 108 6.53 26.98 5.22
C PHE A 108 7.71 27.66 5.88
N ARG A 109 7.75 28.99 5.91
CA ARG A 109 8.81 29.79 6.53
C ARG A 109 8.96 29.50 8.03
N GLU A 110 7.86 29.47 8.75
CA GLU A 110 7.83 29.22 10.20
C GLU A 110 8.31 27.80 10.56
N ASN A 111 7.95 26.83 9.74
CA ASN A 111 8.17 25.41 10.03
C ASN A 111 9.36 24.81 9.29
N ILE A 112 10.05 25.55 8.43
CA ILE A 112 11.10 24.99 7.53
C ILE A 112 12.15 24.20 8.30
N LYS A 113 12.54 24.64 9.50
CA LYS A 113 13.55 23.98 10.35
C LYS A 113 13.09 22.63 10.91
N ASN A 114 11.79 22.39 10.92
CA ASN A 114 11.19 21.14 11.42
C ASN A 114 11.12 20.06 10.35
N PHE A 115 11.28 20.41 9.07
CA PHE A 115 11.23 19.43 7.98
C PHE A 115 12.55 18.67 7.87
N ALA A 116 12.44 17.36 7.66
CA ALA A 116 13.60 16.46 7.53
C ALA A 116 14.57 16.86 6.39
N PHE A 117 14.07 17.49 5.35
CA PHE A 117 14.85 17.97 4.21
C PHE A 117 15.57 19.32 4.45
N TYR A 118 15.33 19.99 5.59
CA TYR A 118 15.85 21.34 5.85
C TYR A 118 17.36 21.47 5.63
N SER A 119 18.15 20.61 6.25
CA SER A 119 19.60 20.67 6.17
C SER A 119 20.12 20.42 4.74
N ASN A 120 19.47 19.50 4.01
CA ASN A 120 19.81 19.20 2.63
C ASN A 120 19.43 20.35 1.70
N LEU A 121 18.23 20.90 1.88
CA LEU A 121 17.73 22.04 1.10
C LEU A 121 18.66 23.26 1.29
N ARG A 122 18.95 23.64 2.53
CA ARG A 122 19.82 24.76 2.84
C ARG A 122 21.21 24.59 2.20
N ARG A 123 21.85 23.44 2.42
CA ARG A 123 23.16 23.13 1.86
C ARG A 123 23.19 23.18 0.34
N SER A 124 22.18 22.62 -0.31
CA SER A 124 22.06 22.63 -1.77
C SER A 124 21.84 24.03 -2.31
N TYR A 125 20.98 24.82 -1.65
CA TYR A 125 20.68 26.19 -2.01
C TYR A 125 21.91 27.13 -1.90
N GLU A 126 22.65 27.03 -0.80
CA GLU A 126 23.89 27.79 -0.59
C GLU A 126 25.01 27.37 -1.55
N LYS A 127 25.13 26.10 -1.89
CA LYS A 127 26.08 25.59 -2.90
C LYS A 127 25.81 26.15 -4.30
N SER A 128 24.57 26.50 -4.60
CA SER A 128 24.20 27.12 -5.87
C SER A 128 24.51 28.64 -5.91
N GLY A 129 25.22 29.18 -4.92
CA GLY A 129 25.64 30.55 -4.86
C GLY A 129 24.60 31.51 -4.29
N ASN A 130 23.53 31.00 -3.69
CA ASN A 130 22.46 31.78 -3.09
C ASN A 130 22.72 32.03 -1.58
N SER A 131 22.06 33.03 -1.00
CA SER A 131 22.18 33.36 0.43
C SER A 131 20.91 32.93 1.16
N TRP A 132 20.98 31.86 1.94
CA TRP A 132 19.83 31.37 2.71
C TRP A 132 19.27 32.42 3.68
N GLU A 133 20.17 33.06 4.46
CA GLU A 133 19.74 33.98 5.53
C GLU A 133 19.05 35.24 4.99
N SER A 134 19.45 35.72 3.82
CA SER A 134 18.79 36.88 3.19
C SER A 134 17.47 36.48 2.52
N ASP A 135 17.42 35.28 1.92
CA ASP A 135 16.36 34.90 1.00
C ASP A 135 15.15 34.34 1.75
N ILE A 136 15.37 33.63 2.89
CA ILE A 136 14.28 33.03 3.68
C ILE A 136 13.32 34.09 4.27
N ASN A 137 13.82 35.28 4.58
CA ASN A 137 13.04 36.37 5.20
C ASN A 137 12.62 37.46 4.19
N SER A 138 12.82 37.24 2.91
CA SER A 138 12.48 38.18 1.83
C SER A 138 11.52 37.52 0.80
N ASP A 139 11.19 38.29 -0.22
CA ASP A 139 10.40 37.80 -1.36
C ASP A 139 11.09 36.65 -2.12
N LYS A 140 12.39 36.50 -1.92
CA LYS A 140 13.19 35.42 -2.54
C LYS A 140 12.96 34.05 -1.90
N ILE A 141 12.13 33.95 -0.86
CA ILE A 141 11.69 32.63 -0.32
C ILE A 141 11.11 31.73 -1.42
N ILE A 142 10.53 32.35 -2.45
CA ILE A 142 10.03 31.61 -3.62
C ILE A 142 11.13 30.85 -4.34
N ASN A 143 12.37 31.37 -4.36
CA ASN A 143 13.52 30.69 -4.94
C ASN A 143 13.94 29.48 -4.10
N ILE A 144 13.79 29.57 -2.77
CA ILE A 144 14.04 28.43 -1.87
C ILE A 144 12.99 27.34 -2.12
N ILE A 145 11.71 27.72 -2.27
CA ILE A 145 10.62 26.76 -2.58
C ILE A 145 10.84 26.15 -3.96
N ALA A 146 11.19 26.95 -4.97
CA ALA A 146 11.53 26.44 -6.29
C ALA A 146 12.70 25.46 -6.25
N HIS A 147 13.76 25.78 -5.49
CA HIS A 147 14.92 24.90 -5.30
C HIS A 147 14.58 23.58 -4.57
N LEU A 148 13.58 23.57 -3.70
CA LEU A 148 13.05 22.34 -3.12
C LEU A 148 12.37 21.47 -4.19
N LEU A 149 11.58 22.09 -5.09
CA LEU A 149 10.62 21.41 -5.95
C LEU A 149 11.19 21.04 -7.32
N GLU A 150 12.06 21.87 -7.90
CA GLU A 150 12.53 21.77 -9.28
C GLU A 150 13.81 20.92 -9.42
N GLU A 151 14.08 20.46 -10.65
CA GLU A 151 15.25 19.63 -11.01
C GLU A 151 16.59 20.35 -10.75
N THR A 152 16.59 21.67 -10.77
CA THR A 152 17.76 22.49 -10.46
C THR A 152 18.18 22.44 -9.01
N GLY A 153 17.32 21.87 -8.14
CA GLY A 153 17.54 21.72 -6.71
C GLY A 153 17.33 20.29 -6.22
N LEU A 154 16.39 20.09 -5.28
CA LEU A 154 16.12 18.77 -4.70
C LEU A 154 15.10 17.95 -5.49
N ASN A 155 14.43 18.51 -6.46
CA ASN A 155 13.49 17.85 -7.38
C ASN A 155 12.30 17.14 -6.69
N TYR A 156 11.82 17.62 -5.55
CA TYR A 156 10.80 16.94 -4.75
C TYR A 156 9.43 16.81 -5.44
N SER A 157 9.13 17.68 -6.43
CA SER A 157 7.90 17.55 -7.23
C SER A 157 7.85 16.29 -8.09
N ASN A 158 9.01 15.80 -8.55
CA ASN A 158 9.11 14.68 -9.46
C ASN A 158 9.57 13.38 -8.80
N LEU A 159 10.06 13.43 -7.56
CA LEU A 159 10.52 12.24 -6.85
C LEU A 159 9.33 11.43 -6.29
N PRO A 160 9.46 10.10 -6.22
CA PRO A 160 8.51 9.27 -5.48
C PRO A 160 8.67 9.50 -3.98
N LYS A 161 7.60 9.33 -3.21
CA LYS A 161 7.59 9.52 -1.74
C LYS A 161 8.71 8.74 -1.04
N ALA A 162 9.10 7.59 -1.57
CA ALA A 162 10.15 6.74 -1.03
C ALA A 162 11.51 7.42 -0.87
N LEU A 163 11.82 8.36 -1.77
CA LEU A 163 13.13 9.01 -1.86
C LEU A 163 13.18 10.33 -1.10
N LEU A 164 12.05 10.80 -0.56
CA LEU A 164 12.01 12.03 0.22
C LEU A 164 12.50 11.79 1.64
N GLN A 165 13.17 12.80 2.21
CA GLN A 165 13.51 12.82 3.63
C GLN A 165 12.22 12.96 4.45
N PHE A 166 11.92 11.94 5.26
CA PHE A 166 10.67 11.86 6.04
C PHE A 166 10.86 12.20 7.50
N HIS A 167 11.92 11.66 8.13
CA HIS A 167 12.15 11.83 9.55
C HIS A 167 13.54 12.35 9.87
N THR A 168 13.62 13.14 10.94
CA THR A 168 14.87 13.67 11.50
C THR A 168 15.17 12.98 12.81
N TYR A 169 16.40 12.53 12.95
CA TYR A 169 17.00 12.00 14.18
C TYR A 169 18.15 12.89 14.63
N SER A 170 18.71 12.65 15.80
CA SER A 170 19.82 13.45 16.32
C SER A 170 21.04 13.53 15.39
N ASN A 171 21.34 12.44 14.70
CA ASN A 171 22.56 12.28 13.89
C ASN A 171 22.29 12.03 12.41
N GLU A 172 21.05 11.80 12.01
CA GLU A 172 20.70 11.46 10.63
C GLU A 172 19.29 11.91 10.25
N THR A 173 19.04 11.96 8.97
CA THR A 173 17.68 12.01 8.42
C THR A 173 17.41 10.78 7.61
N ARG A 174 16.21 10.25 7.65
CA ARG A 174 15.82 9.04 6.90
C ARG A 174 14.73 9.32 5.89
N THR A 175 14.84 8.64 4.78
CA THR A 175 13.77 8.56 3.78
C THR A 175 12.70 7.57 4.22
N ALA A 176 11.54 7.63 3.56
CA ALA A 176 10.49 6.63 3.80
C ALA A 176 10.98 5.20 3.49
N LEU A 177 11.83 5.02 2.48
CA LEU A 177 12.44 3.73 2.17
C LEU A 177 13.28 3.20 3.34
N GLU A 178 14.13 4.04 3.95
CA GLU A 178 14.97 3.65 5.08
C GLU A 178 14.13 3.25 6.30
N GLU A 179 13.00 3.93 6.55
CA GLU A 179 12.08 3.52 7.62
C GLU A 179 11.45 2.14 7.34
N HIS A 180 11.22 1.78 6.07
CA HIS A 180 10.77 0.43 5.74
C HIS A 180 11.83 -0.64 6.00
N PHE A 181 13.13 -0.33 5.91
CA PHE A 181 14.19 -1.24 6.36
C PHE A 181 14.12 -1.47 7.87
N VAL A 182 14.01 -0.38 8.65
CA VAL A 182 13.85 -0.48 10.10
C VAL A 182 12.66 -1.33 10.48
N GLU A 183 11.50 -1.04 9.89
CA GLU A 183 10.28 -1.79 10.16
C GLU A 183 10.40 -3.29 9.81
N ALA A 184 11.02 -3.62 8.67
CA ALA A 184 11.22 -5.01 8.28
C ALA A 184 12.09 -5.77 9.29
N ALA A 185 13.18 -5.17 9.74
CA ALA A 185 14.04 -5.74 10.78
C ALA A 185 13.31 -5.94 12.12
N ARG A 186 12.34 -5.08 12.45
CA ARG A 186 11.61 -5.11 13.72
C ARG A 186 10.48 -6.13 13.75
N TYR A 187 9.73 -6.33 12.62
CA TYR A 187 8.56 -7.21 12.64
C TYR A 187 8.38 -8.14 11.44
N ALA A 188 9.17 -8.01 10.38
CA ALA A 188 9.05 -8.86 9.19
C ALA A 188 10.33 -9.67 8.92
N ARG A 189 10.98 -10.10 10.01
CA ARG A 189 12.16 -10.96 9.99
C ARG A 189 11.72 -12.42 9.93
N GLY A 190 12.10 -13.11 8.88
CA GLY A 190 11.78 -14.50 8.64
C GLY A 190 12.95 -15.45 8.89
N LYS A 191 12.87 -16.60 8.26
CA LYS A 191 13.86 -17.66 8.30
C LYS A 191 15.25 -17.13 7.91
N ASN A 192 16.30 -17.65 8.57
CA ASN A 192 17.71 -17.27 8.38
C ASN A 192 17.99 -15.77 8.63
N ASP A 193 17.20 -15.12 9.46
CA ASP A 193 17.30 -13.69 9.74
C ASP A 193 17.15 -12.80 8.50
N GLU A 194 16.41 -13.28 7.51
CA GLU A 194 16.14 -12.55 6.27
C GLU A 194 14.94 -11.63 6.40
N CYS A 195 15.08 -10.43 5.86
CA CYS A 195 14.03 -9.45 5.70
C CYS A 195 13.78 -9.24 4.20
N LYS A 196 12.72 -9.84 3.66
CA LYS A 196 12.36 -9.69 2.25
C LYS A 196 11.45 -8.49 2.08
N LEU A 197 11.86 -7.53 1.25
CA LEU A 197 11.06 -6.37 0.89
C LEU A 197 10.84 -6.35 -0.61
N HIS A 198 9.58 -6.17 -0.98
CA HIS A 198 9.18 -5.97 -2.36
C HIS A 198 8.54 -4.59 -2.51
N PHE A 199 9.07 -3.79 -3.44
CA PHE A 199 8.57 -2.46 -3.73
C PHE A 199 7.95 -2.42 -5.13
N THR A 200 6.72 -1.88 -5.24
CA THR A 200 6.17 -1.53 -6.53
C THR A 200 6.55 -0.09 -6.86
N VAL A 201 7.27 0.11 -7.96
CA VAL A 201 7.88 1.39 -8.31
C VAL A 201 7.45 1.80 -9.71
N SER A 202 7.27 3.10 -9.96
CA SER A 202 7.06 3.60 -11.33
C SER A 202 8.33 3.40 -12.18
N PRO A 203 8.23 3.04 -13.46
CA PRO A 203 9.39 2.75 -14.31
C PRO A 203 10.45 3.86 -14.31
N GLN A 204 10.02 5.13 -14.37
CA GLN A 204 10.92 6.28 -14.40
C GLN A 204 11.72 6.48 -13.11
N HIS A 205 11.30 5.90 -11.99
CA HIS A 205 11.96 6.06 -10.70
C HIS A 205 12.74 4.83 -10.24
N LEU A 206 12.65 3.72 -10.97
CA LEU A 206 13.22 2.44 -10.58
C LEU A 206 14.74 2.52 -10.33
N SER A 207 15.49 3.16 -11.22
CA SER A 207 16.95 3.26 -11.09
C SER A 207 17.39 4.07 -9.86
N GLY A 208 16.74 5.21 -9.61
CA GLY A 208 17.02 6.05 -8.44
C GLY A 208 16.64 5.34 -7.13
N PHE A 209 15.52 4.61 -7.15
CA PHE A 209 15.06 3.82 -6.01
C PHE A 209 16.06 2.70 -5.66
N GLN A 210 16.49 1.93 -6.67
CA GLN A 210 17.49 0.88 -6.51
C GLN A 210 18.82 1.43 -6.00
N ALA A 211 19.31 2.54 -6.57
CA ALA A 211 20.55 3.17 -6.17
C ALA A 211 20.54 3.57 -4.68
N LEU A 212 19.46 4.20 -4.20
CA LEU A 212 19.32 4.55 -2.78
C LEU A 212 19.28 3.27 -1.92
N ALA A 213 18.43 2.31 -2.27
CA ALA A 213 18.26 1.08 -1.52
C ALA A 213 19.58 0.32 -1.34
N GLU A 214 20.34 0.12 -2.41
CA GLU A 214 21.62 -0.56 -2.37
C GLU A 214 22.68 0.23 -1.58
N SER A 215 22.68 1.57 -1.68
CA SER A 215 23.62 2.41 -0.92
C SER A 215 23.41 2.33 0.59
N LYS A 216 22.18 2.00 1.02
CA LYS A 216 21.80 1.96 2.44
C LYS A 216 21.78 0.54 3.02
N LYS A 217 21.64 -0.45 2.19
CA LYS A 217 21.44 -1.86 2.58
C LYS A 217 22.49 -2.34 3.59
N ALA A 218 23.77 -2.21 3.28
CA ALA A 218 24.86 -2.72 4.15
C ALA A 218 24.85 -2.05 5.54
N GLU A 219 24.62 -0.74 5.61
CA GLU A 219 24.50 0.00 6.87
C GLU A 219 23.39 -0.54 7.76
N TYR A 220 22.22 -0.81 7.17
CA TYR A 220 21.04 -1.31 7.91
C TYR A 220 21.17 -2.81 8.24
N GLU A 221 21.84 -3.62 7.39
CA GLU A 221 22.15 -5.02 7.69
C GLU A 221 23.05 -5.13 8.93
N GLU A 222 24.11 -4.32 9.01
CA GLU A 222 24.98 -4.27 10.18
C GLU A 222 24.24 -3.76 11.42
N ARG A 223 23.49 -2.65 11.31
CA ARG A 223 22.77 -1.99 12.42
C ARG A 223 21.75 -2.91 13.10
N TYR A 224 21.04 -3.74 12.32
CA TYR A 224 19.96 -4.60 12.82
C TYR A 224 20.32 -6.09 12.87
N ASN A 225 21.50 -6.47 12.44
CA ASN A 225 21.95 -7.86 12.34
C ASN A 225 20.93 -8.73 11.59
N VAL A 226 20.62 -8.36 10.35
CA VAL A 226 19.70 -9.03 9.42
C VAL A 226 20.30 -9.06 8.01
N ARG A 227 19.68 -9.81 7.09
CA ARG A 227 19.99 -9.75 5.66
C ARG A 227 18.77 -9.26 4.90
N TYR A 228 18.91 -8.20 4.10
CA TYR A 228 17.84 -7.71 3.25
C TYR A 228 17.89 -8.34 1.86
N GLN A 229 16.76 -8.90 1.45
CA GLN A 229 16.50 -9.30 0.07
C GLN A 229 15.52 -8.30 -0.54
N LEU A 230 16.00 -7.50 -1.49
CA LEU A 230 15.22 -6.45 -2.13
C LEU A 230 14.75 -6.92 -3.49
N SER A 231 13.48 -6.71 -3.78
CA SER A 231 12.89 -6.99 -5.09
C SER A 231 11.97 -5.86 -5.52
N TYR A 232 11.79 -5.70 -6.81
CA TYR A 232 11.05 -4.59 -7.38
C TYR A 232 10.15 -5.08 -8.51
N SER A 233 8.99 -4.44 -8.64
CA SER A 233 8.15 -4.60 -9.83
C SER A 233 7.53 -3.26 -10.21
N THR A 234 7.09 -3.17 -11.46
CA THR A 234 6.25 -2.06 -11.94
C THR A 234 4.82 -2.54 -12.05
N GLN A 235 3.87 -1.62 -11.95
CA GLN A 235 2.47 -1.96 -12.20
C GLN A 235 2.34 -2.53 -13.61
N ASP A 236 1.56 -3.60 -13.75
CA ASP A 236 1.30 -4.22 -15.04
C ASP A 236 0.49 -3.27 -15.92
N PRO A 237 1.00 -2.89 -17.12
CA PRO A 237 0.27 -2.04 -18.05
C PRO A 237 -1.10 -2.58 -18.48
N ALA A 238 -1.34 -3.89 -18.38
CA ALA A 238 -2.64 -4.51 -18.63
C ALA A 238 -3.72 -4.01 -17.65
N THR A 239 -3.32 -3.55 -16.46
CA THR A 239 -4.23 -3.03 -15.42
C THR A 239 -4.54 -1.55 -15.55
N ASP A 240 -3.98 -0.87 -16.55
CA ASP A 240 -4.22 0.54 -16.78
C ASP A 240 -5.62 0.77 -17.37
N THR A 241 -6.17 1.93 -17.07
CA THR A 241 -7.49 2.32 -17.56
C THR A 241 -7.35 3.26 -18.74
N LEU A 242 -8.06 2.99 -19.85
CA LEU A 242 -8.12 3.88 -21.00
C LEU A 242 -8.87 5.16 -20.61
N ALA A 243 -8.28 6.31 -20.88
CA ALA A 243 -8.91 7.60 -20.66
C ALA A 243 -10.08 7.81 -21.65
N ALA A 244 -11.16 8.43 -21.17
CA ALA A 244 -12.34 8.76 -21.97
C ALA A 244 -12.53 10.27 -22.07
N THR A 245 -13.14 10.71 -23.18
CA THR A 245 -13.66 12.09 -23.34
C THR A 245 -14.97 12.25 -22.55
N GLU A 246 -15.50 13.47 -22.48
CA GLU A 246 -16.81 13.73 -21.86
C GLU A 246 -17.95 13.01 -22.59
N GLU A 247 -17.79 12.71 -23.87
CA GLU A 247 -18.77 11.96 -24.68
C GLU A 247 -18.57 10.44 -24.55
N ASN A 248 -17.74 9.98 -23.61
CA ASN A 248 -17.42 8.57 -23.39
C ASN A 248 -16.79 7.87 -24.62
N LEU A 249 -15.89 8.59 -25.34
CA LEU A 249 -15.09 8.05 -26.41
C LEU A 249 -13.62 7.89 -25.98
N PRO A 250 -12.83 7.02 -26.64
CA PRO A 250 -11.40 6.89 -26.36
C PRO A 250 -10.67 8.24 -26.48
N PHE A 251 -9.91 8.58 -25.44
CA PHE A 251 -9.09 9.79 -25.44
C PHE A 251 -7.72 9.51 -26.07
N HIS A 252 -7.28 10.41 -26.95
CA HIS A 252 -5.98 10.34 -27.61
C HIS A 252 -5.05 11.44 -27.09
N ASP A 253 -3.78 11.12 -27.01
CA ASP A 253 -2.73 12.09 -26.69
C ASP A 253 -2.45 13.03 -27.89
N ASN A 254 -1.56 14.00 -27.70
CA ASN A 254 -1.18 14.97 -28.75
C ASN A 254 -0.49 14.33 -29.98
N LYS A 255 -0.15 13.03 -29.88
CA LYS A 255 0.45 12.26 -30.99
C LYS A 255 -0.56 11.35 -31.66
N GLY A 256 -1.81 11.35 -31.22
CA GLY A 256 -2.88 10.53 -31.76
C GLY A 256 -2.90 9.09 -31.18
N ASN A 257 -2.14 8.79 -30.14
CA ASN A 257 -2.18 7.48 -29.50
C ASN A 257 -3.24 7.43 -28.40
N LEU A 258 -3.81 6.25 -28.17
CA LEU A 258 -4.69 6.00 -27.02
C LEU A 258 -3.97 6.34 -25.71
N LEU A 259 -4.62 7.11 -24.85
CA LEU A 259 -4.07 7.49 -23.54
C LEU A 259 -4.55 6.55 -22.44
N PHE A 260 -3.63 5.79 -21.87
CA PHE A 260 -3.89 4.95 -20.68
C PHE A 260 -3.41 5.65 -19.42
N ARG A 261 -4.13 5.43 -18.32
CA ARG A 261 -3.78 5.92 -16.99
C ARG A 261 -3.55 4.75 -16.04
N PRO A 262 -2.50 4.79 -15.21
CA PRO A 262 -2.27 3.76 -14.20
C PRO A 262 -3.48 3.56 -13.31
N GLY A 263 -3.85 2.31 -13.09
CA GLY A 263 -4.88 1.93 -12.13
C GLY A 263 -4.49 2.30 -10.69
N GLY A 264 -5.47 2.32 -9.80
CA GLY A 264 -5.23 2.52 -8.37
C GLY A 264 -4.54 1.31 -7.72
N HIS A 265 -4.38 1.33 -6.39
CA HIS A 265 -3.69 0.27 -5.64
C HIS A 265 -4.29 -1.13 -5.84
N GLY A 266 -5.56 -1.24 -6.22
CA GLY A 266 -6.20 -2.52 -6.58
C GLY A 266 -5.49 -3.24 -7.74
N ALA A 267 -4.91 -2.50 -8.68
CA ALA A 267 -4.14 -3.06 -9.78
C ALA A 267 -2.89 -3.84 -9.31
N LEU A 268 -2.35 -3.50 -8.15
CA LEU A 268 -1.17 -4.15 -7.57
C LEU A 268 -1.43 -5.58 -7.06
N ILE A 269 -2.67 -6.05 -7.11
CA ILE A 269 -2.97 -7.46 -6.81
C ILE A 269 -2.23 -8.41 -7.75
N GLN A 270 -2.01 -8.01 -9.00
CA GLN A 270 -1.22 -8.79 -9.97
C GLN A 270 0.25 -8.90 -9.53
N ASN A 271 0.84 -7.78 -9.08
CA ASN A 271 2.20 -7.77 -8.56
C ASN A 271 2.32 -8.68 -7.32
N LEU A 272 1.35 -8.60 -6.40
CA LEU A 272 1.31 -9.43 -5.21
C LEU A 272 1.17 -10.91 -5.55
N ASN A 273 0.34 -11.25 -6.54
CA ASN A 273 0.07 -12.62 -6.95
C ASN A 273 1.29 -13.35 -7.57
N HIS A 274 2.26 -12.60 -8.10
CA HIS A 274 3.52 -13.14 -8.64
C HIS A 274 4.58 -13.41 -7.56
N LEU A 275 4.32 -13.06 -6.30
CA LEU A 275 5.26 -13.24 -5.20
C LEU A 275 4.93 -14.50 -4.41
N SER A 276 5.98 -15.14 -3.91
CA SER A 276 5.85 -16.33 -3.06
C SER A 276 6.35 -16.02 -1.66
N ALA A 277 5.48 -16.23 -0.66
CA ALA A 277 5.80 -16.12 0.75
C ALA A 277 4.72 -16.81 1.58
N ASP A 278 5.07 -17.24 2.81
CA ASP A 278 4.11 -17.82 3.76
C ASP A 278 3.24 -16.74 4.38
N ILE A 279 3.83 -15.56 4.64
CA ILE A 279 3.14 -14.36 5.14
C ILE A 279 3.58 -13.13 4.35
N VAL A 280 2.63 -12.26 4.03
CA VAL A 280 2.90 -10.96 3.42
C VAL A 280 2.36 -9.84 4.32
N PHE A 281 3.26 -8.97 4.77
CA PHE A 281 2.90 -7.69 5.36
C PHE A 281 2.71 -6.64 4.27
N VAL A 282 1.53 -6.07 4.15
CA VAL A 282 1.25 -4.98 3.20
C VAL A 282 1.22 -3.65 3.95
N LYS A 283 1.99 -2.68 3.47
CA LYS A 283 2.03 -1.32 4.05
C LYS A 283 2.48 -0.30 3.00
N ASN A 284 1.77 0.81 2.87
CA ASN A 284 2.13 1.87 1.94
C ASN A 284 3.45 2.54 2.33
N ILE A 285 4.17 3.05 1.32
CA ILE A 285 5.50 3.66 1.46
C ILE A 285 5.52 4.84 2.43
N ASP A 286 4.49 5.66 2.45
CA ASP A 286 4.39 6.88 3.26
C ASP A 286 3.75 6.67 4.63
N ASN A 287 3.31 5.46 4.95
CA ASN A 287 2.71 5.15 6.25
C ASN A 287 3.76 4.65 7.23
N VAL A 288 4.78 5.45 7.48
CA VAL A 288 5.88 5.16 8.38
C VAL A 288 5.91 6.11 9.57
N ILE A 289 6.50 5.66 10.67
CA ILE A 289 6.63 6.40 11.91
C ILE A 289 8.09 6.39 12.35
N THR A 290 8.49 7.36 13.17
CA THR A 290 9.85 7.42 13.71
C THR A 290 10.17 6.20 14.58
N GLU A 291 11.42 5.75 14.57
CA GLU A 291 11.87 4.59 15.34
C GLU A 291 11.63 4.72 16.84
N ASN A 292 11.63 5.94 17.37
CA ASN A 292 11.36 6.22 18.79
C ASN A 292 9.89 5.91 19.18
N GLN A 293 8.98 5.87 18.22
CA GLN A 293 7.54 5.63 18.42
C GLN A 293 7.07 4.30 17.81
N ILE A 294 7.99 3.49 17.29
CA ILE A 294 7.65 2.26 16.52
C ILE A 294 7.09 1.13 17.38
N SER A 295 7.21 1.19 18.70
CA SER A 295 6.86 0.08 19.63
C SER A 295 5.46 -0.47 19.39
N ASP A 296 4.46 0.40 19.28
CA ASP A 296 3.07 -0.01 19.06
C ASP A 296 2.88 -0.65 17.68
N THR A 297 3.50 -0.06 16.65
CA THR A 297 3.50 -0.65 15.30
C THR A 297 4.06 -2.08 15.32
N VAL A 298 5.18 -2.30 15.97
CA VAL A 298 5.81 -3.63 16.08
C VAL A 298 4.92 -4.60 16.86
N THR A 299 4.39 -4.16 17.99
CA THR A 299 3.50 -4.96 18.86
C THR A 299 2.29 -5.45 18.08
N TYR A 300 1.54 -4.52 17.47
CA TYR A 300 0.33 -4.89 16.74
C TYR A 300 0.59 -5.63 15.43
N LYS A 301 1.67 -5.31 14.70
CA LYS A 301 2.04 -6.08 13.50
C LYS A 301 2.38 -7.53 13.83
N LYS A 302 3.13 -7.79 14.90
CA LYS A 302 3.42 -9.15 15.37
C LYS A 302 2.16 -9.87 15.87
N ALA A 303 1.30 -9.20 16.64
CA ALA A 303 0.05 -9.77 17.12
C ALA A 303 -0.89 -10.16 15.97
N LEU A 304 -1.06 -9.28 14.97
CA LEU A 304 -1.86 -9.57 13.78
C LEU A 304 -1.30 -10.76 12.99
N ALA A 305 0.02 -10.83 12.80
CA ALA A 305 0.65 -11.94 12.11
C ALA A 305 0.53 -13.26 12.90
N GLY A 306 0.68 -13.24 14.21
CA GLY A 306 0.46 -14.42 15.05
C GLY A 306 -0.99 -14.90 15.03
N TYR A 307 -1.94 -13.98 15.03
CA TYR A 307 -3.36 -14.32 14.87
C TYR A 307 -3.64 -14.93 13.49
N LEU A 308 -3.04 -14.36 12.40
CA LEU A 308 -3.13 -14.94 11.07
C LEU A 308 -2.59 -16.38 11.03
N LEU A 309 -1.42 -16.62 11.62
CA LEU A 309 -0.81 -17.95 11.67
C LEU A 309 -1.67 -18.96 12.42
N TRP A 310 -2.28 -18.54 13.53
CA TRP A 310 -3.19 -19.37 14.28
C TRP A 310 -4.45 -19.71 13.46
N LEU A 311 -5.05 -18.75 12.77
CA LEU A 311 -6.19 -18.97 11.90
C LEU A 311 -5.85 -19.88 10.71
N GLN A 312 -4.69 -19.68 10.10
CA GLN A 312 -4.20 -20.48 8.98
C GLN A 312 -4.02 -21.94 9.39
N GLU A 313 -3.38 -22.21 10.52
CA GLU A 313 -3.18 -23.55 11.04
C GLU A 313 -4.51 -24.28 11.27
N LYS A 314 -5.47 -23.60 11.92
CA LYS A 314 -6.81 -24.16 12.15
C LYS A 314 -7.56 -24.40 10.85
N SER A 315 -7.56 -23.42 9.94
CA SER A 315 -8.22 -23.53 8.64
C SER A 315 -7.64 -24.68 7.81
N PHE A 316 -6.31 -24.85 7.77
CA PHE A 316 -5.67 -25.93 7.04
C PHE A 316 -5.97 -27.29 7.65
N ALA A 317 -5.98 -27.41 8.97
CA ALA A 317 -6.37 -28.66 9.64
C ALA A 317 -7.80 -29.07 9.30
N TYR A 318 -8.73 -28.12 9.27
CA TYR A 318 -10.12 -28.38 8.87
C TYR A 318 -10.26 -28.70 7.38
N GLN A 319 -9.53 -28.02 6.51
CA GLN A 319 -9.51 -28.35 5.08
C GLN A 319 -9.01 -29.78 4.82
N GLU A 320 -7.92 -30.19 5.50
CA GLU A 320 -7.41 -31.56 5.42
C GLU A 320 -8.40 -32.60 5.93
N LYS A 321 -9.10 -32.29 7.03
CA LYS A 321 -10.16 -33.13 7.57
C LYS A 321 -11.30 -33.29 6.56
N CYS A 322 -11.78 -32.19 5.97
CA CYS A 322 -12.80 -32.22 4.92
C CYS A 322 -12.39 -33.02 3.68
N LYS A 323 -11.10 -33.02 3.31
CA LYS A 323 -10.62 -33.76 2.12
C LYS A 323 -10.46 -35.27 2.36
N LYS A 324 -10.16 -35.68 3.58
CA LYS A 324 -9.78 -37.06 3.93
C LYS A 324 -10.94 -37.92 4.38
N THR A 325 -11.97 -37.33 4.99
CA THR A 325 -13.08 -38.06 5.60
C THR A 325 -14.43 -37.46 5.25
N GLN A 326 -15.47 -38.31 5.19
CA GLN A 326 -16.84 -37.81 5.24
C GLN A 326 -17.12 -37.33 6.65
N LEU A 327 -17.48 -36.05 6.81
CA LEU A 327 -17.79 -35.47 8.09
C LEU A 327 -19.21 -35.82 8.55
N THR A 328 -19.38 -35.92 9.85
CA THR A 328 -20.70 -35.91 10.49
C THR A 328 -21.31 -34.52 10.49
N ASP A 329 -22.62 -34.42 10.71
CA ASP A 329 -23.31 -33.13 10.82
C ASP A 329 -22.74 -32.27 11.95
N ASP A 330 -22.39 -32.86 13.09
CA ASP A 330 -21.78 -32.18 14.23
C ASP A 330 -20.39 -31.60 13.89
N GLU A 331 -19.59 -32.36 13.13
CA GLU A 331 -18.28 -31.89 12.66
C GLU A 331 -18.41 -30.75 11.63
N CYS A 332 -19.40 -30.81 10.75
CA CYS A 332 -19.71 -29.73 9.82
C CYS A 332 -20.12 -28.47 10.60
N LEU A 333 -20.97 -28.59 11.59
CA LEU A 333 -21.39 -27.47 12.45
C LEU A 333 -20.21 -26.86 13.25
N GLU A 334 -19.31 -27.69 13.80
CA GLU A 334 -18.10 -27.21 14.48
C GLU A 334 -17.25 -26.33 13.55
N ILE A 335 -17.02 -26.81 12.34
CA ILE A 335 -16.17 -26.09 11.35
C ILE A 335 -16.89 -24.83 10.85
N GLN A 336 -18.20 -24.91 10.61
CA GLN A 336 -19.00 -23.75 10.23
C GLN A 336 -18.94 -22.67 11.33
N HIS A 337 -19.10 -23.01 12.58
CA HIS A 337 -18.96 -22.09 13.72
C HIS A 337 -17.57 -21.42 13.76
N PHE A 338 -16.52 -22.21 13.52
CA PHE A 338 -15.17 -21.64 13.42
C PHE A 338 -15.08 -20.60 12.29
N ALA A 339 -15.60 -20.90 11.10
CA ALA A 339 -15.57 -19.98 9.96
C ALA A 339 -16.38 -18.71 10.25
N GLU A 340 -17.55 -18.85 10.85
CA GLU A 340 -18.42 -17.71 11.20
C GLU A 340 -17.79 -16.83 12.27
N GLU A 341 -17.29 -17.43 13.33
CA GLU A 341 -16.80 -16.70 14.51
C GLU A 341 -15.40 -16.13 14.31
N LYS A 342 -14.50 -16.89 13.65
CA LYS A 342 -13.08 -16.53 13.56
C LYS A 342 -12.68 -15.97 12.20
N LEU A 343 -13.28 -16.45 11.09
CA LEU A 343 -13.00 -15.95 9.74
C LEU A 343 -14.02 -14.91 9.28
N GLN A 344 -15.05 -14.62 10.08
CA GLN A 344 -16.07 -13.62 9.80
C GLN A 344 -16.80 -13.90 8.47
N ILE A 345 -17.20 -15.16 8.25
CA ILE A 345 -17.92 -15.62 7.06
C ILE A 345 -19.29 -16.09 7.53
N VAL A 346 -20.38 -15.54 6.96
CA VAL A 346 -21.74 -16.02 7.23
C VAL A 346 -22.19 -16.85 6.04
N PHE A 347 -22.52 -18.12 6.30
CA PHE A 347 -23.02 -19.02 5.26
C PHE A 347 -24.45 -18.68 4.87
N SER A 348 -24.83 -18.99 3.64
CA SER A 348 -26.20 -18.83 3.14
C SER A 348 -27.18 -19.84 3.75
N SER A 349 -26.68 -20.95 4.26
CA SER A 349 -27.45 -22.02 4.92
C SER A 349 -27.01 -22.18 6.38
N PRO A 350 -27.94 -22.38 7.33
CA PRO A 350 -27.60 -22.68 8.71
C PRO A 350 -26.93 -24.05 8.91
N ASN A 351 -27.08 -24.95 7.95
CA ASN A 351 -26.45 -26.26 7.91
C ASN A 351 -25.67 -26.39 6.60
N ALA A 352 -24.47 -25.80 6.57
CA ALA A 352 -23.62 -25.85 5.39
C ALA A 352 -23.09 -27.29 5.14
N THR A 353 -23.10 -27.70 3.90
CA THR A 353 -22.51 -28.97 3.50
C THR A 353 -20.99 -28.94 3.59
N GLN A 354 -20.35 -30.11 3.71
CA GLN A 354 -18.88 -30.24 3.71
C GLN A 354 -18.23 -29.54 2.51
N ASN A 355 -18.83 -29.58 1.32
CA ASN A 355 -18.30 -28.93 0.13
C ASN A 355 -18.40 -27.40 0.22
N GLU A 356 -19.50 -26.86 0.73
CA GLU A 356 -19.67 -25.43 0.97
C GLU A 356 -18.66 -24.92 2.00
N ILE A 357 -18.50 -25.66 3.10
CA ILE A 357 -17.49 -25.35 4.14
C ILE A 357 -16.09 -25.33 3.53
N LEU A 358 -15.71 -26.38 2.78
CA LEU A 358 -14.40 -26.46 2.15
C LEU A 358 -14.16 -25.31 1.17
N ALA A 359 -15.16 -24.93 0.37
CA ALA A 359 -15.07 -23.80 -0.55
C ALA A 359 -14.82 -22.46 0.18
N GLN A 360 -15.47 -22.25 1.32
CA GLN A 360 -15.28 -21.05 2.12
C GLN A 360 -13.91 -21.02 2.84
N LEU A 361 -13.43 -22.18 3.32
CA LEU A 361 -12.10 -22.27 3.93
C LEU A 361 -10.97 -22.17 2.91
N HIS A 362 -11.21 -22.48 1.64
CA HIS A 362 -10.22 -22.41 0.55
C HIS A 362 -10.13 -21.02 -0.08
N ARG A 363 -10.13 -19.98 0.77
CA ARG A 363 -9.99 -18.57 0.38
C ARG A 363 -8.72 -17.98 0.97
N PRO A 364 -8.13 -16.94 0.35
CA PRO A 364 -7.04 -16.17 0.98
C PRO A 364 -7.50 -15.58 2.31
N ILE A 365 -6.67 -15.69 3.35
CA ILE A 365 -6.93 -15.10 4.66
C ILE A 365 -6.21 -13.76 4.76
N ARG A 366 -6.93 -12.72 5.15
CA ARG A 366 -6.39 -11.38 5.41
C ARG A 366 -6.75 -10.94 6.81
N ILE A 367 -5.77 -10.40 7.54
CA ILE A 367 -6.01 -9.72 8.80
C ILE A 367 -5.70 -8.24 8.61
N CYS A 368 -6.71 -7.41 8.83
CA CYS A 368 -6.60 -5.96 8.69
C CYS A 368 -6.56 -5.32 10.08
N GLY A 369 -5.52 -4.54 10.36
CA GLY A 369 -5.50 -3.68 11.53
C GLY A 369 -6.48 -2.52 11.34
N MET A 370 -7.32 -2.27 12.34
CA MET A 370 -8.29 -1.18 12.32
C MET A 370 -7.94 -0.12 13.36
N VAL A 371 -8.10 1.13 13.00
CA VAL A 371 -7.99 2.29 13.90
C VAL A 371 -9.26 3.12 13.82
N LYS A 372 -9.56 3.86 14.89
CA LYS A 372 -10.71 4.77 14.88
C LYS A 372 -10.49 5.86 13.83
N ASN A 373 -11.53 6.10 13.00
CA ASN A 373 -11.50 7.22 12.07
C ASN A 373 -11.73 8.54 12.84
N GLU A 374 -10.87 9.52 12.61
CA GLU A 374 -10.93 10.84 13.25
C GLU A 374 -11.32 11.96 12.26
N GLY A 375 -11.96 11.59 11.15
CA GLY A 375 -12.51 12.53 10.17
C GLY A 375 -11.77 12.55 8.82
N GLU A 376 -10.71 11.77 8.68
CA GLU A 376 -10.04 11.62 7.39
C GLU A 376 -10.88 10.78 6.42
N PRO A 377 -10.93 11.12 5.12
CA PRO A 377 -11.60 10.29 4.13
C PRO A 377 -10.85 8.96 3.97
N GLY A 378 -11.57 7.86 3.97
CA GLY A 378 -10.99 6.54 3.82
C GLY A 378 -12.04 5.43 3.81
N GLY A 379 -11.59 4.20 3.50
CA GLY A 379 -12.43 3.02 3.58
C GLY A 379 -12.76 2.63 5.01
N GLY A 380 -13.81 1.84 5.17
CA GLY A 380 -14.24 1.28 6.44
C GLY A 380 -14.56 -0.21 6.35
N PRO A 381 -14.66 -0.91 7.49
CA PRO A 381 -15.06 -2.30 7.54
C PRO A 381 -16.59 -2.43 7.47
N PHE A 382 -17.05 -3.26 6.52
CA PHE A 382 -18.47 -3.53 6.32
C PHE A 382 -18.68 -5.03 6.14
N TRP A 383 -19.85 -5.51 6.51
CA TRP A 383 -20.40 -6.79 6.11
C TRP A 383 -20.96 -6.66 4.69
N VAL A 384 -20.43 -7.44 3.77
CA VAL A 384 -20.73 -7.38 2.34
C VAL A 384 -21.24 -8.73 1.88
N LYS A 385 -22.34 -8.73 1.13
CA LYS A 385 -22.89 -9.93 0.51
C LYS A 385 -22.21 -10.17 -0.83
N SER A 386 -21.71 -11.39 -1.02
CA SER A 386 -21.10 -11.86 -2.25
C SER A 386 -22.13 -12.43 -3.22
N CYS A 387 -21.74 -12.63 -4.49
CA CYS A 387 -22.62 -13.21 -5.52
C CYS A 387 -23.10 -14.63 -5.20
N ASP A 388 -22.34 -15.40 -4.41
CA ASP A 388 -22.71 -16.73 -3.93
C ASP A 388 -23.72 -16.72 -2.75
N GLY A 389 -24.11 -15.54 -2.30
CA GLY A 389 -25.03 -15.32 -1.17
C GLY A 389 -24.34 -15.31 0.20
N SER A 390 -23.04 -15.67 0.29
CA SER A 390 -22.29 -15.56 1.54
C SER A 390 -22.04 -14.11 1.92
N ILE A 391 -21.95 -13.84 3.22
CA ILE A 391 -21.66 -12.51 3.76
C ILE A 391 -20.31 -12.59 4.49
N SER A 392 -19.44 -11.63 4.26
CA SER A 392 -18.13 -11.54 4.91
C SER A 392 -17.73 -10.10 5.19
N CYS A 393 -16.81 -9.91 6.15
CA CYS A 393 -16.22 -8.60 6.40
C CYS A 393 -15.25 -8.21 5.29
N GLN A 394 -15.44 -7.00 4.74
CA GLN A 394 -14.58 -6.39 3.72
C GLN A 394 -14.27 -4.93 4.09
N ILE A 395 -13.15 -4.42 3.60
CA ILE A 395 -12.85 -2.99 3.62
C ILE A 395 -13.37 -2.39 2.32
N ILE A 396 -14.25 -1.40 2.43
CA ILE A 396 -14.89 -0.71 1.29
C ILE A 396 -14.58 0.78 1.38
#